data_4122ed206c5c793b599ba5b73a1e1ca4
#
_entry.id   4122ed206c5c793b599ba5b73a1e1ca4
#
_cell.length_a   1.000
_cell.length_b   1.000
_cell.length_c   1.000
_cell.angle_alpha   90.00
_cell.angle_beta   90.00
_cell.angle_gamma   90.00
#
_symmetry.space_group_name_H-M   'P 1'
#
loop_
_entity.id
_entity.type
_entity.pdbx_description
1 polymer ?
#
loop_
_entity_poly.entity_id
_entity_poly.type
_entity_poly.pdbx_seq_one_letter_code
_entity_poly.pdbx_strand_id
1 'polypeptide(L)'
;MMSTLKKTYITLAITVITVFLGASTATAAYKTDVVSDMALIYQGGNHRPEWTEDELHPYVVHTFADGRMEWFFDSFLFFEFTDSWQIAFGSSYGTRNAQRSDWEWLLNRVFEKGKSLDALNSCIEHYKTIIGEPSFKHRIVLGVVSPITGQTDWGSLDGKTLDFTNRDDQITAAKWYIDQLMERFAEETYNNLELTGFYWLEESTAKCGDLPKDVSEYIHQLDKRFYWIPYWNASGYNLWKKLGFDTAFLQPNHFFSKDIPDIRLDQACNTARKFGMGLEMEFDSNVLYEKEDSYYSRLESYINAFENNGVFEESS
;
A
#
# COMPACT_ATOMS: atom_id res chain seq x y z
N MET A 1 7.87 -18.84 -22.20
CA MET A 1 6.46 -19.22 -22.24
C MET A 1 5.69 -18.80 -20.99
N MET A 2 6.25 -18.91 -19.76
CA MET A 2 5.61 -18.45 -18.51
C MET A 2 5.46 -16.91 -18.38
N SER A 3 6.39 -16.10 -18.92
CA SER A 3 6.31 -14.64 -18.80
C SER A 3 5.16 -14.02 -19.62
N THR A 4 4.88 -14.58 -20.81
CA THR A 4 3.81 -14.08 -21.70
C THR A 4 2.41 -14.38 -21.13
N LEU A 5 2.25 -15.54 -20.45
CA LEU A 5 0.99 -15.85 -19.79
C LEU A 5 0.69 -14.88 -18.63
N LYS A 6 1.68 -14.59 -17.76
CA LYS A 6 1.49 -13.64 -16.65
C LYS A 6 1.00 -12.26 -17.12
N LYS A 7 1.59 -11.72 -18.21
CA LYS A 7 1.18 -10.41 -18.78
C LYS A 7 -0.28 -10.38 -19.23
N THR A 8 -0.79 -11.47 -19.80
CA THR A 8 -2.18 -11.54 -20.27
C THR A 8 -3.20 -11.53 -19.11
N TYR A 9 -2.84 -12.16 -17.99
CA TYR A 9 -3.75 -12.29 -16.85
C TYR A 9 -3.91 -11.01 -16.01
N ILE A 10 -2.81 -10.25 -15.84
CA ILE A 10 -2.87 -8.95 -15.17
C ILE A 10 -3.79 -8.00 -15.93
N THR A 11 -3.68 -7.99 -17.27
CA THR A 11 -4.55 -7.16 -18.13
C THR A 11 -6.03 -7.55 -18.01
N LEU A 12 -6.34 -8.84 -17.81
CA LEU A 12 -7.71 -9.32 -17.68
C LEU A 12 -8.32 -8.93 -16.32
N ALA A 13 -7.57 -9.03 -15.24
CA ALA A 13 -8.02 -8.60 -13.91
C ALA A 13 -8.31 -7.09 -13.87
N ILE A 14 -7.47 -6.29 -14.53
CA ILE A 14 -7.66 -4.84 -14.66
C ILE A 14 -8.86 -4.51 -15.56
N THR A 15 -9.11 -5.27 -16.63
CA THR A 15 -10.22 -5.02 -17.57
C THR A 15 -11.60 -5.19 -16.90
N VAL A 16 -11.73 -6.06 -15.92
CA VAL A 16 -13.00 -6.25 -15.19
C VAL A 16 -13.31 -5.03 -14.28
N ILE A 17 -12.28 -4.41 -13.69
CA ILE A 17 -12.46 -3.21 -12.85
C ILE A 17 -12.88 -1.98 -13.69
N THR A 18 -12.44 -1.89 -14.94
CA THR A 18 -12.64 -0.70 -15.78
C THR A 18 -13.91 -0.67 -16.59
N VAL A 19 -14.65 -1.78 -16.75
CA VAL A 19 -15.95 -1.78 -17.48
C VAL A 19 -16.99 -0.91 -16.75
N PHE A 20 -16.82 -0.62 -15.47
CA PHE A 20 -17.75 0.18 -14.66
C PHE A 20 -17.37 1.67 -14.52
N LEU A 21 -16.17 2.09 -14.94
CA LEU A 21 -15.76 3.50 -14.88
C LEU A 21 -16.28 4.38 -16.04
N GLY A 22 -17.09 3.82 -16.93
CA GLY A 22 -17.49 4.43 -18.22
C GLY A 22 -18.72 5.34 -18.23
N ALA A 23 -19.26 5.83 -17.11
CA ALA A 23 -20.47 6.62 -17.14
C ALA A 23 -20.60 7.72 -16.06
N SER A 24 -19.54 8.47 -15.78
CA SER A 24 -19.74 9.72 -15.03
C SER A 24 -18.86 10.83 -15.60
N THR A 25 -19.49 11.76 -16.31
CA THR A 25 -18.90 13.06 -16.71
C THR A 25 -18.96 14.11 -15.59
N ALA A 26 -19.08 13.68 -14.36
CA ALA A 26 -18.86 14.53 -13.22
C ALA A 26 -17.37 14.50 -12.91
N THR A 27 -16.63 15.52 -13.41
CA THR A 27 -15.31 15.86 -12.86
C THR A 27 -15.52 16.19 -11.37
N ALA A 28 -15.43 15.16 -10.51
CA ALA A 28 -15.23 15.39 -9.10
C ALA A 28 -13.96 16.24 -8.99
N ALA A 29 -14.08 17.41 -8.36
CA ALA A 29 -12.93 18.28 -8.18
C ALA A 29 -11.90 17.47 -7.39
N TYR A 30 -10.79 17.14 -8.03
CA TYR A 30 -9.71 16.34 -7.44
C TYR A 30 -9.28 17.02 -6.14
N LYS A 31 -9.47 16.39 -5.01
CA LYS A 31 -8.92 16.87 -3.75
C LYS A 31 -7.42 16.68 -3.82
N THR A 32 -6.69 17.77 -4.02
CA THR A 32 -5.24 17.80 -4.27
C THR A 32 -4.39 17.26 -3.11
N ASP A 33 -5.00 16.95 -1.99
CA ASP A 33 -4.35 16.59 -0.73
C ASP A 33 -4.69 15.17 -0.22
N VAL A 34 -5.48 14.39 -0.95
CA VAL A 34 -5.90 13.05 -0.55
C VAL A 34 -5.58 12.06 -1.66
N VAL A 35 -5.07 10.86 -1.31
CA VAL A 35 -4.95 9.74 -2.24
C VAL A 35 -6.36 9.23 -2.57
N SER A 36 -6.66 9.01 -3.85
CA SER A 36 -7.96 8.50 -4.30
C SER A 36 -7.89 7.02 -4.59
N ASP A 37 -7.02 6.62 -5.49
CA ASP A 37 -6.83 5.24 -5.91
C ASP A 37 -5.39 4.83 -5.67
N MET A 38 -5.16 3.99 -4.67
CA MET A 38 -3.81 3.59 -4.25
C MET A 38 -3.52 2.13 -4.58
N ALA A 39 -2.48 1.90 -5.40
CA ALA A 39 -1.95 0.57 -5.64
C ALA A 39 -0.96 0.16 -4.54
N LEU A 40 -1.10 -1.07 -4.01
CA LEU A 40 -0.22 -1.62 -3.01
C LEU A 40 0.91 -2.42 -3.69
N ILE A 41 2.16 -2.02 -3.44
CA ILE A 41 3.37 -2.55 -4.08
C ILE A 41 4.25 -3.23 -3.03
N TYR A 42 4.20 -4.55 -2.98
CA TYR A 42 5.04 -5.36 -2.10
C TYR A 42 6.42 -5.58 -2.71
N GLN A 43 7.49 -5.34 -1.98
CA GLN A 43 8.86 -5.32 -2.53
C GLN A 43 9.90 -6.16 -1.75
N GLY A 44 9.46 -7.25 -1.14
CA GLY A 44 10.24 -8.06 -0.21
C GLY A 44 11.26 -9.05 -0.79
N GLY A 45 11.65 -8.93 -2.04
CA GLY A 45 12.68 -9.78 -2.65
C GLY A 45 12.13 -10.89 -3.54
N ASN A 46 12.80 -12.04 -3.59
CA ASN A 46 12.57 -13.07 -4.62
C ASN A 46 11.18 -13.71 -4.67
N HIS A 47 10.38 -13.57 -3.64
CA HIS A 47 8.99 -14.03 -3.62
C HIS A 47 8.01 -12.97 -4.17
N ARG A 48 8.51 -11.79 -4.52
CA ARG A 48 7.76 -10.69 -5.13
C ARG A 48 8.25 -10.43 -6.56
N PRO A 49 7.44 -9.75 -7.40
CA PRO A 49 7.93 -9.23 -8.68
C PRO A 49 9.12 -8.29 -8.49
N GLU A 50 10.01 -8.25 -9.46
CA GLU A 50 11.04 -7.21 -9.55
C GLU A 50 10.45 -5.98 -10.23
N TRP A 51 9.78 -5.14 -9.52
CA TRP A 51 9.02 -3.98 -10.00
C TRP A 51 9.79 -3.10 -11.00
N THR A 52 9.91 -3.57 -12.23
CA THR A 52 10.44 -2.86 -13.40
C THR A 52 9.34 -2.01 -14.05
N GLU A 53 9.69 -1.20 -15.05
CA GLU A 53 8.71 -0.43 -15.83
C GLU A 53 7.62 -1.32 -16.43
N ASP A 54 7.99 -2.49 -16.95
CA ASP A 54 7.07 -3.48 -17.53
C ASP A 54 6.06 -4.02 -16.50
N GLU A 55 6.51 -4.25 -15.26
CA GLU A 55 5.63 -4.75 -14.18
C GLU A 55 4.75 -3.63 -13.59
N LEU A 56 5.21 -2.39 -13.61
CA LEU A 56 4.46 -1.23 -13.10
C LEU A 56 3.49 -0.65 -14.15
N HIS A 57 3.77 -0.83 -15.45
CA HIS A 57 2.93 -0.29 -16.52
C HIS A 57 1.42 -0.51 -16.30
N PRO A 58 0.92 -1.72 -15.95
CA PRO A 58 -0.53 -1.94 -15.80
C PRO A 58 -1.19 -1.16 -14.66
N TYR A 59 -0.40 -0.61 -13.74
CA TYR A 59 -0.88 0.22 -12.63
C TYR A 59 -0.80 1.71 -12.96
N VAL A 60 0.11 2.09 -13.86
CA VAL A 60 0.30 3.49 -14.29
C VAL A 60 -0.70 3.86 -15.38
N VAL A 61 -0.94 2.94 -16.34
CA VAL A 61 -1.79 3.21 -17.51
C VAL A 61 -2.76 2.05 -17.74
N HIS A 62 -4.03 2.38 -17.89
CA HIS A 62 -5.04 1.47 -18.38
C HIS A 62 -5.12 1.54 -19.91
N THR A 63 -5.06 0.37 -20.56
CA THR A 63 -5.24 0.24 -22.01
C THR A 63 -6.57 -0.44 -22.32
N PHE A 64 -7.47 0.29 -22.94
CA PHE A 64 -8.78 -0.22 -23.39
C PHE A 64 -8.65 -1.19 -24.57
N ALA A 65 -9.71 -1.99 -24.81
CA ALA A 65 -9.73 -2.95 -25.91
C ALA A 65 -9.60 -2.32 -27.29
N ASP A 66 -9.96 -1.05 -27.46
CA ASP A 66 -9.80 -0.26 -28.70
C ASP A 66 -8.40 0.36 -28.85
N GLY A 67 -7.48 0.12 -27.91
CA GLY A 67 -6.13 0.65 -27.90
C GLY A 67 -5.98 2.05 -27.28
N ARG A 68 -7.07 2.67 -26.86
CA ARG A 68 -7.03 3.93 -26.11
C ARG A 68 -6.38 3.70 -24.75
N MET A 69 -5.60 4.67 -24.28
CA MET A 69 -4.90 4.64 -23.00
C MET A 69 -5.31 5.81 -22.13
N GLU A 70 -5.38 5.56 -20.81
CA GLU A 70 -5.66 6.58 -19.80
C GLU A 70 -4.77 6.35 -18.58
N TRP A 71 -4.42 7.43 -17.84
CA TRP A 71 -3.79 7.32 -16.54
C TRP A 71 -4.69 6.53 -15.59
N PHE A 72 -4.08 5.68 -14.75
CA PHE A 72 -4.85 4.75 -13.92
C PHE A 72 -4.74 5.12 -12.43
N PHE A 73 -3.87 4.46 -11.64
CA PHE A 73 -3.72 4.80 -10.24
C PHE A 73 -3.03 6.16 -10.04
N ASP A 74 -3.54 6.97 -9.10
CA ASP A 74 -2.93 8.26 -8.75
C ASP A 74 -1.90 8.15 -7.63
N SER A 75 -1.86 7.02 -6.92
CA SER A 75 -0.98 6.82 -5.78
C SER A 75 -0.49 5.38 -5.64
N PHE A 76 0.67 5.25 -4.99
CA PHE A 76 1.38 3.98 -4.83
C PHE A 76 1.91 3.86 -3.41
N LEU A 77 1.58 2.75 -2.74
CA LEU A 77 2.13 2.39 -1.43
C LEU A 77 3.21 1.32 -1.62
N PHE A 78 4.47 1.68 -1.34
CA PHE A 78 5.59 0.74 -1.34
C PHE A 78 5.88 0.26 0.08
N PHE A 79 5.76 -1.03 0.34
CA PHE A 79 5.97 -1.61 1.66
C PHE A 79 6.27 -3.11 1.58
N GLU A 80 6.57 -3.73 2.72
CA GLU A 80 6.68 -5.19 2.84
C GLU A 80 6.47 -5.66 4.28
N PHE A 81 5.90 -6.86 4.44
CA PHE A 81 5.76 -7.52 5.74
C PHE A 81 6.89 -8.49 6.05
N THR A 82 7.43 -9.16 5.02
CA THR A 82 8.54 -10.11 5.16
C THR A 82 9.46 -10.07 3.95
N ASP A 83 10.72 -10.41 4.17
CA ASP A 83 11.60 -10.73 3.06
C ASP A 83 11.39 -12.18 2.56
N SER A 84 12.19 -12.60 1.55
CA SER A 84 12.15 -13.97 1.02
C SER A 84 12.60 -15.05 2.01
N TRP A 85 13.20 -14.68 3.12
CA TRP A 85 13.65 -15.57 4.20
C TRP A 85 12.70 -15.59 5.39
N GLN A 86 11.51 -14.99 5.27
CA GLN A 86 10.53 -14.84 6.33
C GLN A 86 11.05 -14.02 7.52
N ILE A 87 11.88 -13.01 7.25
CA ILE A 87 12.29 -12.01 8.25
C ILE A 87 11.16 -10.99 8.36
N ALA A 88 10.64 -10.79 9.57
CA ALA A 88 9.45 -9.99 9.84
C ALA A 88 9.77 -8.51 9.99
N PHE A 89 9.16 -7.67 9.15
CA PHE A 89 9.17 -6.20 9.26
C PHE A 89 8.01 -5.67 10.12
N GLY A 90 7.06 -6.52 10.46
CA GLY A 90 5.96 -6.26 11.38
C GLY A 90 5.66 -7.45 12.27
N SER A 91 4.96 -7.23 13.38
CA SER A 91 4.59 -8.28 14.33
C SER A 91 3.71 -9.34 13.65
N SER A 92 3.98 -10.61 13.92
CA SER A 92 3.18 -11.76 13.46
C SER A 92 3.41 -12.22 12.02
N TYR A 93 4.33 -11.66 11.27
CA TYR A 93 4.51 -11.98 9.86
C TYR A 93 5.72 -12.85 9.58
N GLY A 94 6.59 -13.24 10.30
CA GLY A 94 7.78 -14.01 9.95
C GLY A 94 8.22 -15.00 11.02
N THR A 95 9.39 -15.58 10.79
CA THR A 95 10.01 -16.54 11.70
C THR A 95 11.00 -15.89 12.69
N ARG A 96 11.56 -14.73 12.33
CA ARG A 96 12.35 -13.86 13.21
C ARG A 96 12.08 -12.40 12.92
N ASN A 97 12.26 -11.55 13.93
CA ASN A 97 12.13 -10.10 13.76
C ASN A 97 13.30 -9.53 12.95
N ALA A 98 13.01 -8.53 12.13
CA ALA A 98 14.01 -7.81 11.37
C ALA A 98 14.94 -7.02 12.29
N GLN A 99 16.24 -7.08 12.02
CA GLN A 99 17.26 -6.26 12.66
C GLN A 99 17.50 -4.99 11.83
N ARG A 100 18.33 -4.08 12.34
CA ARG A 100 18.68 -2.84 11.63
C ARG A 100 19.19 -3.09 10.21
N SER A 101 20.06 -4.08 10.02
CA SER A 101 20.58 -4.45 8.70
C SER A 101 19.52 -4.91 7.72
N ASP A 102 18.44 -5.55 8.22
CA ASP A 102 17.31 -5.96 7.40
C ASP A 102 16.46 -4.74 7.00
N TRP A 103 16.33 -3.75 7.90
CA TRP A 103 15.67 -2.48 7.58
C TRP A 103 16.46 -1.68 6.53
N GLU A 104 17.79 -1.63 6.66
CA GLU A 104 18.69 -1.02 5.68
C GLU A 104 18.60 -1.72 4.30
N TRP A 105 18.48 -3.05 4.31
CA TRP A 105 18.26 -3.82 3.09
C TRP A 105 16.93 -3.45 2.41
N LEU A 106 15.84 -3.33 3.17
CA LEU A 106 14.53 -2.92 2.62
C LEU A 106 14.60 -1.49 2.06
N LEU A 107 15.23 -0.55 2.76
CA LEU A 107 15.52 0.80 2.26
C LEU A 107 16.24 0.75 0.91
N ASN A 108 17.28 -0.06 0.77
CA ASN A 108 18.03 -0.18 -0.48
C ASN A 108 17.16 -0.69 -1.63
N ARG A 109 16.18 -1.54 -1.36
CA ARG A 109 15.26 -2.03 -2.39
C ARG A 109 14.26 -0.97 -2.85
N VAL A 110 13.79 -0.12 -1.96
CA VAL A 110 12.86 0.98 -2.32
C VAL A 110 13.49 1.91 -3.36
N PHE A 111 14.81 2.17 -3.23
CA PHE A 111 15.57 3.11 -4.05
C PHE A 111 16.52 2.43 -5.06
N GLU A 112 16.30 1.13 -5.36
CA GLU A 112 17.12 0.39 -6.32
C GLU A 112 16.91 0.94 -7.75
N LYS A 113 18.01 1.29 -8.43
CA LYS A 113 17.98 1.84 -9.79
C LYS A 113 17.36 0.85 -10.80
N GLY A 114 16.47 1.35 -11.63
CA GLY A 114 15.71 0.59 -12.62
C GLY A 114 14.58 -0.27 -12.02
N LYS A 115 14.29 -0.11 -10.72
CA LYS A 115 13.22 -0.84 -10.01
C LYS A 115 12.44 0.08 -9.09
N SER A 116 11.31 -0.40 -8.57
CA SER A 116 10.48 0.28 -7.56
C SER A 116 10.22 1.75 -7.92
N LEU A 117 10.61 2.71 -7.09
CA LEU A 117 10.37 4.14 -7.33
C LEU A 117 11.06 4.66 -8.60
N ASP A 118 12.28 4.21 -8.89
CA ASP A 118 13.03 4.64 -10.07
C ASP A 118 12.33 4.15 -11.36
N ALA A 119 11.89 2.90 -11.38
CA ALA A 119 11.11 2.34 -12.48
C ALA A 119 9.75 3.01 -12.62
N LEU A 120 9.06 3.32 -11.50
CA LEU A 120 7.78 4.02 -11.54
C LEU A 120 7.93 5.43 -12.14
N ASN A 121 8.94 6.19 -11.69
CA ASN A 121 9.22 7.50 -12.24
C ASN A 121 9.52 7.46 -13.75
N SER A 122 10.29 6.48 -14.20
CA SER A 122 10.62 6.26 -15.61
C SER A 122 9.40 5.84 -16.42
N CYS A 123 8.58 4.95 -15.90
CA CYS A 123 7.33 4.50 -16.53
C CYS A 123 6.37 5.68 -16.77
N ILE A 124 6.18 6.53 -15.76
CA ILE A 124 5.35 7.72 -15.89
C ILE A 124 5.93 8.67 -16.95
N GLU A 125 7.24 8.94 -16.93
CA GLU A 125 7.89 9.79 -17.92
C GLU A 125 7.72 9.26 -19.35
N HIS A 126 7.84 7.93 -19.52
CA HIS A 126 7.59 7.29 -20.81
C HIS A 126 6.16 7.56 -21.31
N TYR A 127 5.15 7.30 -20.47
CA TYR A 127 3.74 7.46 -20.88
C TYR A 127 3.30 8.90 -21.03
N LYS A 128 3.92 9.87 -20.37
CA LYS A 128 3.72 11.31 -20.66
C LYS A 128 3.99 11.63 -22.12
N THR A 129 4.94 10.97 -22.77
CA THR A 129 5.22 11.17 -24.19
C THR A 129 4.15 10.61 -25.13
N ILE A 130 3.33 9.68 -24.65
CA ILE A 130 2.32 8.94 -25.44
C ILE A 130 0.92 9.53 -25.23
N ILE A 131 0.53 9.75 -23.96
CA ILE A 131 -0.84 10.15 -23.60
C ILE A 131 -0.91 11.56 -22.99
N GLY A 132 0.22 12.28 -22.90
CA GLY A 132 0.30 13.62 -22.33
C GLY A 132 0.41 13.65 -20.81
N GLU A 133 0.54 14.85 -20.24
CA GLU A 133 0.67 15.03 -18.79
C GLU A 133 -0.58 14.55 -18.05
N PRO A 134 -0.41 13.84 -16.90
CA PRO A 134 -1.53 13.52 -16.04
C PRO A 134 -2.14 14.79 -15.42
N SER A 135 -3.43 14.76 -15.11
CA SER A 135 -4.12 15.85 -14.39
C SER A 135 -3.79 15.90 -12.89
N PHE A 136 -3.00 14.95 -12.40
CA PHE A 136 -2.59 14.79 -11.00
C PHE A 136 -1.09 14.49 -10.92
N LYS A 137 -0.49 14.71 -9.75
CA LYS A 137 0.83 14.15 -9.44
C LYS A 137 0.66 12.74 -8.87
N HIS A 138 1.54 11.82 -9.31
CA HIS A 138 1.58 10.50 -8.72
C HIS A 138 2.15 10.57 -7.30
N ARG A 139 1.32 10.19 -6.33
CA ARG A 139 1.64 10.28 -4.90
C ARG A 139 2.26 9.00 -4.41
N ILE A 140 3.28 9.15 -3.58
CA ILE A 140 3.99 8.04 -2.98
C ILE A 140 3.73 8.01 -1.48
N VAL A 141 3.35 6.83 -1.01
CA VAL A 141 3.28 6.48 0.41
C VAL A 141 4.32 5.39 0.66
N LEU A 142 5.15 5.55 1.70
CA LEU A 142 6.20 4.58 2.04
C LEU A 142 5.89 3.91 3.37
N GLY A 143 6.03 2.58 3.39
CA GLY A 143 5.82 1.79 4.60
C GLY A 143 6.89 2.03 5.65
N VAL A 144 6.48 2.27 6.88
CA VAL A 144 7.37 2.37 8.05
C VAL A 144 7.45 1.02 8.71
N VAL A 145 8.66 0.45 8.76
CA VAL A 145 8.92 -0.82 9.44
C VAL A 145 8.61 -0.70 10.93
N SER A 146 7.93 -1.69 11.49
CA SER A 146 7.51 -1.65 12.88
C SER A 146 8.64 -1.99 13.85
N PRO A 147 8.91 -1.15 14.85
CA PRO A 147 9.76 -1.53 15.99
C PRO A 147 9.02 -2.53 16.87
N ILE A 148 9.25 -3.83 16.65
CA ILE A 148 8.48 -4.92 17.27
C ILE A 148 8.66 -4.93 18.78
N THR A 149 7.59 -4.68 19.53
CA THR A 149 7.60 -4.59 20.99
C THR A 149 8.25 -5.81 21.62
N GLY A 150 9.22 -5.58 22.52
CA GLY A 150 9.96 -6.61 23.24
C GLY A 150 11.20 -7.14 22.53
N GLN A 151 11.52 -6.67 21.32
CA GLN A 151 12.75 -7.03 20.63
C GLN A 151 13.96 -6.31 21.26
N THR A 152 15.03 -7.06 21.61
CA THR A 152 16.24 -6.52 22.25
C THR A 152 17.49 -6.62 21.38
N ASP A 153 17.38 -7.24 20.20
CA ASP A 153 18.50 -7.53 19.30
C ASP A 153 18.41 -6.78 17.95
N TRP A 154 17.65 -5.68 17.90
CA TRP A 154 17.48 -4.91 16.66
C TRP A 154 18.79 -4.31 16.15
N GLY A 155 19.63 -3.80 17.03
CA GLY A 155 20.91 -3.20 16.69
C GLY A 155 21.16 -1.89 17.43
N SER A 156 22.07 -1.06 16.89
CA SER A 156 22.51 0.19 17.54
C SER A 156 22.39 1.38 16.59
N LEU A 157 22.05 2.55 17.14
CA LEU A 157 22.13 3.86 16.48
C LEU A 157 23.06 4.75 17.31
N ASP A 158 24.01 5.43 16.65
CA ASP A 158 24.96 6.37 17.24
C ASP A 158 25.69 5.80 18.47
N GLY A 159 26.02 4.51 18.42
CA GLY A 159 26.70 3.80 19.50
C GLY A 159 25.80 3.34 20.65
N LYS A 160 24.51 3.66 20.65
CA LYS A 160 23.53 3.17 21.62
C LYS A 160 22.79 1.95 21.05
N THR A 161 22.84 0.82 21.74
CA THR A 161 21.99 -0.34 21.44
C THR A 161 20.54 -0.01 21.82
N LEU A 162 19.61 -0.22 20.89
CA LEU A 162 18.19 0.02 21.12
C LEU A 162 17.51 -1.25 21.62
N ASP A 163 16.66 -1.06 22.62
CA ASP A 163 15.84 -2.11 23.28
C ASP A 163 14.36 -1.76 23.15
N PHE A 164 13.62 -2.51 22.34
CA PHE A 164 12.20 -2.25 22.06
C PHE A 164 11.27 -2.71 23.19
N THR A 165 11.78 -3.06 24.36
CA THR A 165 11.00 -3.04 25.62
C THR A 165 10.83 -1.59 26.11
N ASN A 166 11.67 -0.66 25.63
CA ASN A 166 11.61 0.76 25.92
C ASN A 166 10.92 1.51 24.78
N ARG A 167 9.89 2.28 25.13
CA ARG A 167 9.11 3.08 24.17
C ARG A 167 9.95 4.12 23.42
N ASP A 168 10.86 4.80 24.11
CA ASP A 168 11.70 5.84 23.49
C ASP A 168 12.64 5.25 22.45
N ASP A 169 13.10 4.02 22.65
CA ASP A 169 13.95 3.32 21.69
C ASP A 169 13.15 2.88 20.44
N GLN A 170 11.89 2.46 20.63
CA GLN A 170 10.99 2.19 19.49
C GLN A 170 10.74 3.46 18.66
N ILE A 171 10.43 4.58 19.31
CA ILE A 171 10.22 5.88 18.65
C ILE A 171 11.51 6.31 17.91
N THR A 172 12.66 6.15 18.55
CA THR A 172 13.96 6.50 17.96
C THR A 172 14.21 5.71 16.67
N ALA A 173 13.97 4.39 16.67
CA ALA A 173 14.15 3.55 15.49
C ALA A 173 13.17 3.91 14.36
N ALA A 174 11.90 4.15 14.69
CA ALA A 174 10.90 4.56 13.71
C ALA A 174 11.25 5.92 13.06
N LYS A 175 11.66 6.90 13.85
CA LYS A 175 12.10 8.22 13.35
C LYS A 175 13.32 8.08 12.45
N TRP A 176 14.32 7.32 12.86
CA TRP A 176 15.50 7.07 12.03
C TRP A 176 15.11 6.48 10.66
N TYR A 177 14.20 5.51 10.63
CA TYR A 177 13.77 4.90 9.38
C TYR A 177 13.03 5.90 8.47
N ILE A 178 12.15 6.73 9.04
CA ILE A 178 11.45 7.80 8.34
C ILE A 178 12.45 8.82 7.77
N ASP A 179 13.46 9.22 8.54
CA ASP A 179 14.51 10.14 8.10
C ASP A 179 15.29 9.56 6.91
N GLN A 180 15.65 8.27 6.97
CA GLN A 180 16.32 7.59 5.87
C GLN A 180 15.46 7.55 4.59
N LEU A 181 14.16 7.34 4.72
CA LEU A 181 13.23 7.39 3.58
C LEU A 181 13.16 8.81 2.98
N MET A 182 13.05 9.83 3.84
CA MET A 182 13.00 11.24 3.43
C MET A 182 14.28 11.68 2.73
N GLU A 183 15.44 11.41 3.35
CA GLU A 183 16.75 11.78 2.81
C GLU A 183 16.98 11.16 1.44
N ARG A 184 16.79 9.84 1.31
CA ARG A 184 16.98 9.12 0.04
C ARG A 184 16.01 9.56 -1.03
N PHE A 185 14.74 9.81 -0.68
CA PHE A 185 13.78 10.32 -1.65
C PHE A 185 14.16 11.72 -2.17
N ALA A 186 14.72 12.57 -1.30
CA ALA A 186 15.17 13.91 -1.66
C ALA A 186 16.48 13.91 -2.48
N GLU A 187 17.34 12.91 -2.30
CA GLU A 187 18.58 12.72 -3.09
C GLU A 187 18.29 12.31 -4.53
N GLU A 188 17.17 11.64 -4.77
CA GLU A 188 16.77 11.21 -6.11
C GLU A 188 15.96 12.30 -6.83
N THR A 189 16.11 12.35 -8.16
CA THR A 189 15.37 13.30 -8.99
C THR A 189 14.11 12.63 -9.56
N TYR A 190 13.09 12.49 -8.71
CA TYR A 190 11.79 11.95 -9.12
C TYR A 190 10.85 13.07 -9.56
N ASN A 191 10.96 13.52 -10.82
CA ASN A 191 10.17 14.64 -11.34
C ASN A 191 8.66 14.36 -11.37
N ASN A 192 8.26 13.09 -11.46
CA ASN A 192 6.89 12.65 -11.63
C ASN A 192 6.24 12.18 -10.34
N LEU A 193 7.01 12.06 -9.25
CA LEU A 193 6.57 11.52 -7.98
C LEU A 193 6.55 12.58 -6.89
N GLU A 194 5.63 12.45 -5.94
CA GLU A 194 5.53 13.28 -4.75
C GLU A 194 5.40 12.39 -3.51
N LEU A 195 6.37 12.45 -2.61
CA LEU A 195 6.26 11.78 -1.31
C LEU A 195 5.20 12.47 -0.46
N THR A 196 4.03 11.86 -0.33
CA THR A 196 2.88 12.42 0.36
C THR A 196 2.86 12.02 1.84
N GLY A 197 3.33 10.82 2.16
CA GLY A 197 3.28 10.35 3.54
C GLY A 197 3.84 8.96 3.75
N PHE A 198 3.50 8.43 4.92
CA PHE A 198 3.99 7.16 5.42
C PHE A 198 2.84 6.24 5.83
N TYR A 199 3.04 4.95 5.68
CA TYR A 199 2.10 3.91 6.06
C TYR A 199 2.65 3.15 7.28
N TRP A 200 1.80 2.98 8.30
CA TRP A 200 2.13 2.17 9.47
C TRP A 200 1.87 0.68 9.19
N LEU A 201 2.91 -0.12 9.29
CA LEU A 201 2.89 -1.51 8.86
C LEU A 201 2.02 -2.44 9.73
N GLU A 202 1.88 -2.16 11.04
CA GLU A 202 1.05 -2.99 11.93
C GLU A 202 -0.43 -2.76 11.66
N GLU A 203 -1.12 -3.75 11.16
CA GLU A 203 -2.56 -3.70 10.85
C GLU A 203 -3.47 -3.72 12.09
N SER A 204 -2.90 -3.82 13.28
CA SER A 204 -3.61 -3.88 14.57
C SER A 204 -2.78 -3.27 15.69
N THR A 205 -3.44 -2.58 16.63
CA THR A 205 -2.75 -2.05 17.82
C THR A 205 -2.54 -3.09 18.92
N ALA A 206 -2.97 -4.34 18.73
CA ALA A 206 -2.90 -5.37 19.76
C ALA A 206 -1.49 -5.59 20.35
N LYS A 207 -0.44 -5.40 19.54
CA LYS A 207 0.95 -5.59 19.95
C LYS A 207 1.74 -4.29 20.11
N CYS A 208 1.47 -3.29 19.29
CA CYS A 208 2.19 -2.01 19.32
C CYS A 208 1.52 -0.95 20.22
N GLY A 209 0.30 -1.22 20.71
CA GLY A 209 -0.44 -0.26 21.52
C GLY A 209 -0.69 1.07 20.79
N ASP A 210 -0.38 2.16 21.45
CA ASP A 210 -0.53 3.53 20.94
C ASP A 210 0.78 4.11 20.34
N LEU A 211 1.78 3.26 20.03
CA LEU A 211 3.02 3.69 19.35
C LEU A 211 2.78 4.53 18.10
N PRO A 212 1.78 4.22 17.24
CA PRO A 212 1.48 5.06 16.09
C PRO A 212 1.24 6.53 16.44
N LYS A 213 0.65 6.82 17.60
CA LYS A 213 0.39 8.20 18.02
C LYS A 213 1.67 9.02 18.19
N ASP A 214 2.69 8.45 18.83
CA ASP A 214 3.97 9.14 19.03
C ASP A 214 4.74 9.31 17.72
N VAL A 215 4.62 8.31 16.81
CA VAL A 215 5.21 8.38 15.47
C VAL A 215 4.48 9.40 14.60
N SER A 216 3.15 9.51 14.72
CA SER A 216 2.34 10.47 13.96
C SER A 216 2.74 11.92 14.25
N GLU A 217 3.03 12.24 15.51
CA GLU A 217 3.49 13.57 15.90
C GLU A 217 4.76 13.99 15.16
N TYR A 218 5.66 13.02 14.93
CA TYR A 218 6.88 13.26 14.15
C TYR A 218 6.59 13.42 12.66
N ILE A 219 5.78 12.53 12.09
CA ILE A 219 5.40 12.58 10.67
C ILE A 219 4.74 13.91 10.32
N HIS A 220 3.84 14.41 11.19
CA HIS A 220 3.18 15.70 11.00
C HIS A 220 4.15 16.89 11.09
N GLN A 221 5.22 16.80 11.90
CA GLN A 221 6.28 17.83 11.92
C GLN A 221 7.05 17.91 10.60
N LEU A 222 7.08 16.82 9.82
CA LEU A 222 7.68 16.77 8.48
C LEU A 222 6.72 17.22 7.37
N ASP A 223 5.52 17.71 7.71
CA ASP A 223 4.45 18.06 6.76
C ASP A 223 4.09 16.86 5.85
N LYS A 224 3.99 15.68 6.47
CA LYS A 224 3.62 14.42 5.80
C LYS A 224 2.38 13.82 6.44
N ARG A 225 1.64 13.01 5.65
CA ARG A 225 0.44 12.31 6.09
C ARG A 225 0.80 10.93 6.64
N PHE A 226 -0.07 10.41 7.50
CA PHE A 226 0.07 9.10 8.09
C PHE A 226 -1.11 8.22 7.74
N TYR A 227 -0.83 7.07 7.11
CA TYR A 227 -1.82 6.14 6.55
C TYR A 227 -1.84 4.83 7.32
N TRP A 228 -3.02 4.17 7.37
CA TRP A 228 -3.19 2.89 8.03
C TRP A 228 -4.20 2.01 7.29
N ILE A 229 -3.96 0.69 7.25
CA ILE A 229 -4.85 -0.31 6.67
C ILE A 229 -5.13 -1.38 7.74
N PRO A 230 -6.04 -1.14 8.70
CA PRO A 230 -6.41 -2.13 9.69
C PRO A 230 -7.34 -3.19 9.09
N TYR A 231 -7.13 -4.46 9.46
CA TYR A 231 -8.04 -5.52 9.06
C TYR A 231 -9.38 -5.45 9.84
N TRP A 232 -10.36 -6.17 9.34
CA TRP A 232 -11.69 -6.28 9.93
C TRP A 232 -11.65 -6.64 11.43
N ASN A 233 -12.22 -5.80 12.26
CA ASN A 233 -12.20 -5.90 13.73
C ASN A 233 -10.79 -5.90 14.37
N ALA A 234 -9.77 -5.42 13.69
CA ALA A 234 -8.46 -5.21 14.29
C ALA A 234 -8.54 -4.34 15.55
N SER A 235 -7.69 -4.62 16.55
CA SER A 235 -7.61 -3.74 17.71
C SER A 235 -7.28 -2.31 17.28
N GLY A 236 -8.07 -1.33 17.74
CA GLY A 236 -7.83 0.09 17.47
C GLY A 236 -8.40 0.61 16.14
N TYR A 237 -8.96 -0.23 15.26
CA TYR A 237 -9.44 0.20 13.94
C TYR A 237 -10.38 1.41 14.00
N ASN A 238 -11.26 1.47 14.98
CA ASN A 238 -12.23 2.55 15.19
C ASN A 238 -11.68 3.78 15.92
N LEU A 239 -10.41 3.71 16.32
CA LEU A 239 -9.69 4.79 17.02
C LEU A 239 -8.61 5.44 16.15
N TRP A 240 -8.57 5.12 14.86
CA TRP A 240 -7.51 5.52 13.94
C TRP A 240 -7.18 7.03 13.99
N LYS A 241 -8.20 7.91 14.05
CA LYS A 241 -7.99 9.37 14.22
C LYS A 241 -7.30 9.74 15.53
N LYS A 242 -7.61 8.99 16.62
CA LYS A 242 -6.98 9.23 17.94
C LYS A 242 -5.55 8.70 18.00
N LEU A 243 -5.22 7.77 17.15
CA LEU A 243 -3.88 7.24 16.96
C LEU A 243 -3.02 8.12 16.03
N GLY A 244 -3.58 9.21 15.51
CA GLY A 244 -2.87 10.21 14.73
C GLY A 244 -2.81 9.90 13.22
N PHE A 245 -3.56 8.92 12.72
CA PHE A 245 -3.64 8.68 11.29
C PHE A 245 -4.50 9.74 10.60
N ASP A 246 -4.08 10.17 9.41
CA ASP A 246 -4.82 11.11 8.57
C ASP A 246 -5.85 10.40 7.68
N THR A 247 -5.53 9.16 7.29
CA THR A 247 -6.42 8.31 6.50
C THR A 247 -6.25 6.85 6.95
N ALA A 248 -7.35 6.13 7.01
CA ALA A 248 -7.34 4.68 7.21
C ALA A 248 -8.25 4.01 6.18
N PHE A 249 -7.81 2.85 5.67
CA PHE A 249 -8.56 2.01 4.74
C PHE A 249 -8.88 0.71 5.45
N LEU A 250 -10.17 0.37 5.56
CA LEU A 250 -10.57 -0.88 6.21
C LEU A 250 -10.39 -2.05 5.25
N GLN A 251 -9.61 -3.02 5.67
CA GLN A 251 -9.44 -4.31 5.00
C GLN A 251 -10.59 -5.24 5.40
N PRO A 252 -11.49 -5.66 4.48
CA PRO A 252 -12.65 -6.48 4.83
C PRO A 252 -12.32 -7.87 5.34
N ASN A 253 -11.12 -8.37 5.04
CA ASN A 253 -10.68 -9.73 5.40
C ASN A 253 -11.64 -10.80 4.87
N HIS A 254 -12.04 -10.64 3.59
CA HIS A 254 -13.03 -11.49 2.95
C HIS A 254 -12.41 -12.43 1.92
N PHE A 255 -11.51 -11.93 1.06
CA PHE A 255 -11.03 -12.65 -0.11
C PHE A 255 -10.38 -14.00 0.21
N PHE A 256 -9.52 -14.05 1.22
CA PHE A 256 -8.61 -15.17 1.50
C PHE A 256 -9.28 -16.41 2.14
N SER A 257 -10.59 -16.37 2.43
CA SER A 257 -11.32 -17.53 2.98
C SER A 257 -12.73 -17.64 2.42
N LYS A 258 -13.02 -18.77 1.77
CA LYS A 258 -14.37 -19.09 1.25
C LYS A 258 -15.42 -19.26 2.35
N ASP A 259 -15.02 -19.45 3.60
CA ASP A 259 -15.93 -19.58 4.74
C ASP A 259 -16.50 -18.23 5.20
N ILE A 260 -15.89 -17.13 4.79
CA ILE A 260 -16.37 -15.79 5.15
C ILE A 260 -17.48 -15.39 4.17
N PRO A 261 -18.70 -15.16 4.67
CA PRO A 261 -19.85 -14.86 3.80
C PRO A 261 -19.79 -13.44 3.24
N ASP A 262 -20.39 -13.23 2.06
CA ASP A 262 -20.34 -11.97 1.29
C ASP A 262 -20.95 -10.79 2.05
N ILE A 263 -21.91 -11.03 2.99
CA ILE A 263 -22.45 -9.98 3.87
C ILE A 263 -21.34 -9.21 4.64
N ARG A 264 -20.16 -9.80 4.80
CA ARG A 264 -18.98 -9.14 5.38
C ARG A 264 -18.60 -7.86 4.61
N LEU A 265 -18.75 -7.87 3.30
CA LEU A 265 -18.42 -6.72 2.44
C LEU A 265 -19.38 -5.56 2.69
N ASP A 266 -20.69 -5.82 2.79
CA ASP A 266 -21.68 -4.79 3.17
C ASP A 266 -21.41 -4.24 4.57
N GLN A 267 -21.04 -5.12 5.52
CA GLN A 267 -20.66 -4.71 6.86
C GLN A 267 -19.40 -3.86 6.87
N ALA A 268 -18.41 -4.17 6.02
CA ALA A 268 -17.19 -3.40 5.87
C ALA A 268 -17.49 -2.00 5.29
N CYS A 269 -18.29 -1.90 4.24
CA CYS A 269 -18.75 -0.62 3.68
C CYS A 269 -19.45 0.26 4.72
N ASN A 270 -20.38 -0.33 5.49
CA ASN A 270 -21.08 0.39 6.56
C ASN A 270 -20.14 0.82 7.69
N THR A 271 -19.16 0.00 8.02
CA THR A 271 -18.17 0.29 9.05
C THR A 271 -17.22 1.40 8.60
N ALA A 272 -16.71 1.33 7.37
CA ALA A 272 -15.89 2.37 6.77
C ALA A 272 -16.61 3.72 6.77
N ARG A 273 -17.85 3.76 6.29
CA ARG A 273 -18.70 4.97 6.31
C ARG A 273 -18.93 5.50 7.72
N LYS A 274 -19.21 4.63 8.71
CA LYS A 274 -19.42 5.01 10.11
C LYS A 274 -18.21 5.69 10.74
N PHE A 275 -17.00 5.23 10.40
CA PHE A 275 -15.76 5.75 10.99
C PHE A 275 -14.99 6.70 10.06
N GLY A 276 -15.52 6.99 8.87
CA GLY A 276 -14.88 7.87 7.87
C GLY A 276 -13.56 7.30 7.37
N MET A 277 -13.57 6.01 7.01
CA MET A 277 -12.45 5.25 6.45
C MET A 277 -12.67 5.03 4.96
N GLY A 278 -11.60 4.85 4.20
CA GLY A 278 -11.64 4.19 2.90
C GLY A 278 -11.78 2.67 3.03
N LEU A 279 -11.69 1.98 1.92
CA LEU A 279 -11.78 0.51 1.84
C LEU A 279 -10.62 -0.04 1.03
N GLU A 280 -10.11 -1.19 1.41
CA GLU A 280 -9.18 -1.98 0.62
C GLU A 280 -9.94 -3.07 -0.15
N MET A 281 -9.60 -3.26 -1.42
CA MET A 281 -10.02 -4.41 -2.21
C MET A 281 -8.90 -5.44 -2.21
N GLU A 282 -9.09 -6.52 -1.45
CA GLU A 282 -8.08 -7.57 -1.26
C GLU A 282 -8.20 -8.63 -2.35
N PHE A 283 -7.10 -8.96 -3.00
CA PHE A 283 -7.00 -10.14 -3.87
C PHE A 283 -5.54 -10.52 -4.14
N ASP A 284 -5.32 -11.75 -4.55
CA ASP A 284 -4.04 -12.28 -4.98
C ASP A 284 -4.15 -13.10 -6.27
N SER A 285 -3.10 -13.83 -6.64
CA SER A 285 -3.11 -14.66 -7.86
C SER A 285 -4.16 -15.80 -7.85
N ASN A 286 -4.85 -16.07 -6.74
CA ASN A 286 -5.96 -17.03 -6.70
C ASN A 286 -7.21 -16.49 -7.40
N VAL A 287 -7.27 -15.20 -7.70
CA VAL A 287 -8.32 -14.58 -8.52
C VAL A 287 -8.34 -15.10 -9.95
N LEU A 288 -7.24 -15.67 -10.45
CA LEU A 288 -7.13 -16.13 -11.83
C LEU A 288 -8.13 -17.23 -12.12
N TYR A 289 -8.97 -17.01 -13.13
CA TYR A 289 -10.10 -17.89 -13.49
C TYR A 289 -9.67 -19.31 -13.86
N GLU A 290 -8.47 -19.48 -14.41
CA GLU A 290 -7.92 -20.76 -14.85
C GLU A 290 -7.42 -21.64 -13.70
N LYS A 291 -7.35 -21.16 -12.49
CA LYS A 291 -7.01 -21.97 -11.33
C LYS A 291 -8.16 -22.91 -10.97
N GLU A 292 -7.84 -24.16 -10.64
CA GLU A 292 -8.81 -25.21 -10.28
C GLU A 292 -9.74 -24.75 -9.13
N ASP A 293 -9.18 -24.03 -8.16
CA ASP A 293 -9.90 -23.46 -7.01
C ASP A 293 -9.94 -21.94 -7.06
N SER A 294 -10.25 -21.37 -8.22
CA SER A 294 -10.27 -19.92 -8.40
C SER A 294 -11.14 -19.20 -7.38
N TYR A 295 -10.64 -18.05 -6.94
CA TYR A 295 -11.36 -17.09 -6.07
C TYR A 295 -11.95 -15.94 -6.89
N TYR A 296 -12.10 -16.11 -8.20
CA TYR A 296 -12.64 -15.08 -9.10
C TYR A 296 -14.01 -14.55 -8.63
N SER A 297 -14.92 -15.46 -8.21
CA SER A 297 -16.22 -15.08 -7.68
C SER A 297 -16.15 -14.18 -6.43
N ARG A 298 -15.07 -14.28 -5.66
CA ARG A 298 -14.90 -13.42 -4.49
C ARG A 298 -14.50 -11.99 -4.88
N LEU A 299 -13.72 -11.83 -5.96
CA LEU A 299 -13.47 -10.51 -6.54
C LEU A 299 -14.77 -9.91 -7.10
N GLU A 300 -15.61 -10.71 -7.78
CA GLU A 300 -16.92 -10.26 -8.23
C GLU A 300 -17.80 -9.81 -7.05
N SER A 301 -17.74 -10.54 -5.92
CA SER A 301 -18.45 -10.14 -4.70
C SER A 301 -17.99 -8.79 -4.17
N TYR A 302 -16.66 -8.49 -4.19
CA TYR A 302 -16.15 -7.15 -3.84
C TYR A 302 -16.70 -6.07 -4.75
N ILE A 303 -16.60 -6.25 -6.08
CA ILE A 303 -17.04 -5.27 -7.07
C ILE A 303 -18.55 -4.99 -6.87
N ASN A 304 -19.36 -6.04 -6.78
CA ASN A 304 -20.81 -5.92 -6.60
C ASN A 304 -21.17 -5.23 -5.27
N ALA A 305 -20.51 -5.59 -4.17
CA ALA A 305 -20.78 -4.98 -2.88
C ALA A 305 -20.36 -3.50 -2.87
N PHE A 306 -19.21 -3.16 -3.44
CA PHE A 306 -18.73 -1.79 -3.50
C PHE A 306 -19.60 -0.91 -4.39
N GLU A 307 -20.04 -1.43 -5.54
CA GLU A 307 -21.01 -0.75 -6.42
C GLU A 307 -22.34 -0.51 -5.70
N ASN A 308 -22.94 -1.58 -5.12
CA ASN A 308 -24.22 -1.51 -4.44
C ASN A 308 -24.20 -0.58 -3.21
N ASN A 309 -23.05 -0.39 -2.59
CA ASN A 309 -22.88 0.52 -1.47
C ASN A 309 -22.35 1.92 -1.87
N GLY A 310 -22.24 2.23 -3.17
CA GLY A 310 -21.80 3.55 -3.65
C GLY A 310 -20.34 3.88 -3.36
N VAL A 311 -19.50 2.86 -3.13
CA VAL A 311 -18.09 3.07 -2.75
C VAL A 311 -17.32 3.79 -3.86
N PHE A 312 -17.55 3.40 -5.12
CA PHE A 312 -16.87 4.01 -6.28
C PHE A 312 -17.32 5.45 -6.58
N GLU A 313 -18.42 5.91 -5.97
CA GLU A 313 -18.95 7.27 -6.13
C GLU A 313 -18.60 8.17 -4.94
N GLU A 314 -18.55 7.60 -3.72
CA GLU A 314 -18.42 8.34 -2.47
C GLU A 314 -17.01 8.31 -1.89
N SER A 315 -16.24 7.24 -2.15
CA SER A 315 -14.87 7.11 -1.62
C SER A 315 -13.85 7.74 -2.56
N SER A 316 -12.98 8.49 -1.99
CA SER A 316 -11.74 8.95 -2.60
C SER A 316 -10.63 8.10 -2.05
#